data_962b6290c5e4effdef59ef8713aec9d7
#
_entry.id   962b6290c5e4effdef59ef8713aec9d7
#
_cell.length_a   1.000
_cell.length_b   1.000
_cell.length_c   1.000
_cell.angle_alpha   90.00
_cell.angle_beta   90.00
_cell.angle_gamma   90.00
#
_symmetry.space_group_name_H-M   'P 1'
#
loop_
_entity.id
_entity.type
_entity.pdbx_description
1 polymer ?
#
loop_
_entity_poly.entity_id
_entity_poly.type
_entity_poly.pdbx_seq_one_letter_code
_entity_poly.pdbx_strand_id
1 'polypeptide(L)'
;KAIYSAGIDTVGGDILSKMLSMIESHGSVACCGNVAGMKFTSSVFPFILRGISLIGIDSAESDINFKKEIWNLFSNEWSLNLDDYTKIISLKDISDEIAKILHGQQVGRVVIKHGD
;
A
#
# COMPACT_ATOMS: atom_id res chain seq x y z
N LYS A 1 2.86 21.00 4.58
CA LYS A 1 4.02 21.18 3.69
C LYS A 1 4.11 19.95 2.78
N ALA A 2 4.28 20.14 1.48
CA ALA A 2 4.57 19.04 0.55
C ALA A 2 6.01 18.55 0.81
N ILE A 3 6.17 17.25 0.98
CA ILE A 3 7.43 16.62 1.42
C ILE A 3 7.71 15.27 0.77
N TYR A 4 6.76 14.72 0.01
CA TYR A 4 6.90 13.40 -0.62
C TYR A 4 6.77 13.52 -2.15
N SER A 5 7.69 12.91 -2.87
CA SER A 5 7.65 12.87 -4.35
C SER A 5 6.65 11.83 -4.86
N ALA A 6 6.38 10.78 -4.07
CA ALA A 6 5.44 9.72 -4.42
C ALA A 6 4.75 9.16 -3.18
N GLY A 7 3.60 8.52 -3.37
CA GLY A 7 2.87 7.82 -2.33
C GLY A 7 2.17 6.57 -2.86
N ILE A 8 1.95 5.60 -1.98
CA ILE A 8 1.13 4.43 -2.25
C ILE A 8 0.00 4.42 -1.21
N ASP A 9 -1.24 4.56 -1.68
CA ASP A 9 -2.43 4.52 -0.84
C ASP A 9 -3.13 3.16 -0.94
N THR A 10 -3.19 2.46 0.18
CA THR A 10 -3.93 1.21 0.33
C THR A 10 -5.17 1.37 1.21
N VAL A 11 -5.47 2.59 1.63
CA VAL A 11 -6.39 2.87 2.73
C VAL A 11 -7.62 3.66 2.29
N GLY A 12 -7.46 4.61 1.38
CA GLY A 12 -8.54 5.50 0.93
C GLY A 12 -8.98 6.52 1.97
N GLY A 13 -10.21 7.00 1.86
CA GLY A 13 -10.82 7.91 2.82
C GLY A 13 -10.02 9.19 3.06
N ASP A 14 -10.07 9.69 4.29
CA ASP A 14 -9.40 10.94 4.69
C ASP A 14 -7.87 10.82 4.65
N ILE A 15 -7.33 9.60 4.72
CA ILE A 15 -5.89 9.35 4.64
C ILE A 15 -5.40 9.67 3.22
N LEU A 16 -6.11 9.23 2.19
CA LEU A 16 -5.80 9.60 0.80
C LEU A 16 -5.87 11.12 0.60
N SER A 17 -6.91 11.78 1.13
CA SER A 17 -7.04 13.24 1.07
C SER A 17 -5.82 13.97 1.66
N LYS A 18 -5.38 13.50 2.82
CA LYS A 18 -4.21 14.04 3.51
C LYS A 18 -2.92 13.77 2.74
N MET A 19 -2.77 12.55 2.20
CA MET A 19 -1.61 12.17 1.38
C MET A 19 -1.46 13.08 0.17
N LEU A 20 -2.52 13.31 -0.61
CA LEU A 20 -2.53 14.21 -1.76
C LEU A 20 -2.07 15.64 -1.39
N SER A 21 -2.41 16.11 -0.19
CA SER A 21 -1.97 17.42 0.28
C SER A 21 -0.47 17.51 0.54
N MET A 22 0.20 16.38 0.77
CA MET A 22 1.60 16.29 1.14
C MET A 22 2.54 15.95 -0.03
N ILE A 23 2.00 15.72 -1.23
CA ILE A 23 2.78 15.42 -2.42
C ILE A 23 3.39 16.69 -3.01
N GLU A 24 4.66 16.64 -3.37
CA GLU A 24 5.41 17.71 -4.02
C GLU A 24 4.95 17.93 -5.47
N SER A 25 5.44 19.02 -6.08
CA SER A 25 5.14 19.34 -7.48
C SER A 25 5.57 18.20 -8.40
N HIS A 26 4.66 17.82 -9.31
CA HIS A 26 4.81 16.72 -10.29
C HIS A 26 4.91 15.31 -9.67
N GLY A 27 4.69 15.18 -8.37
CA GLY A 27 4.64 13.88 -7.71
C GLY A 27 3.34 13.11 -7.99
N SER A 28 3.29 11.86 -7.56
CA SER A 28 2.15 10.98 -7.83
C SER A 28 1.76 10.11 -6.63
N VAL A 29 0.49 9.74 -6.59
CA VAL A 29 -0.04 8.77 -5.62
C VAL A 29 -0.67 7.62 -6.40
N ALA A 30 -0.21 6.39 -6.13
CA ALA A 30 -0.85 5.17 -6.58
C ALA A 30 -1.90 4.75 -5.55
N CYS A 31 -3.16 4.65 -5.97
CA CYS A 31 -4.29 4.26 -5.12
C CYS A 31 -4.73 2.84 -5.46
N CYS A 32 -4.66 1.92 -4.50
CA CYS A 32 -4.98 0.51 -4.70
C CYS A 32 -5.80 -0.11 -3.55
N GLY A 33 -6.32 0.68 -2.60
CA GLY A 33 -7.13 0.15 -1.51
C GLY A 33 -8.10 1.15 -0.92
N ASN A 34 -9.01 0.66 -0.05
CA ASN A 34 -10.11 1.44 0.49
C ASN A 34 -10.50 1.02 1.93
N VAL A 35 -9.54 0.56 2.71
CA VAL A 35 -9.78 0.01 4.07
C VAL A 35 -10.47 1.00 4.99
N ALA A 36 -10.13 2.29 4.91
CA ALA A 36 -10.76 3.36 5.72
C ALA A 36 -11.99 3.99 5.06
N GLY A 37 -12.31 3.64 3.81
CA GLY A 37 -13.50 4.11 3.13
C GLY A 37 -13.34 4.26 1.62
N MET A 38 -14.46 4.12 0.92
CA MET A 38 -14.52 4.20 -0.55
C MET A 38 -14.58 5.65 -1.07
N LYS A 39 -14.90 6.60 -0.19
CA LYS A 39 -15.05 8.01 -0.56
C LYS A 39 -13.96 8.83 0.11
N PHE A 40 -13.41 9.79 -0.62
CA PHE A 40 -12.50 10.78 -0.07
C PHE A 40 -12.88 12.17 -0.56
N THR A 41 -12.56 13.20 0.22
CA THR A 41 -12.77 14.59 -0.16
C THR A 41 -11.43 15.24 -0.47
N SER A 42 -11.30 15.85 -1.64
CA SER A 42 -10.11 16.59 -2.04
C SER A 42 -10.49 17.90 -2.71
N SER A 43 -9.53 18.81 -2.81
CA SER A 43 -9.67 20.00 -3.63
C SER A 43 -8.89 19.81 -4.95
N VAL A 44 -9.16 20.67 -5.91
CA VAL A 44 -8.41 20.68 -7.17
C VAL A 44 -7.00 21.29 -7.04
N PHE A 45 -6.71 22.01 -5.93
CA PHE A 45 -5.47 22.75 -5.75
C PHE A 45 -4.19 21.89 -5.86
N PRO A 46 -4.09 20.70 -5.24
CA PRO A 46 -2.91 19.86 -5.42
C PRO A 46 -2.64 19.55 -6.89
N PHE A 47 -3.69 19.33 -7.66
CA PHE A 47 -3.60 18.98 -9.08
C PHE A 47 -3.21 20.18 -9.95
N ILE A 48 -3.91 21.30 -9.84
CA ILE A 48 -3.70 22.46 -10.72
C ILE A 48 -2.49 23.33 -10.33
N LEU A 49 -2.14 23.39 -9.04
CA LEU A 49 -1.03 24.24 -8.56
C LEU A 49 0.31 23.50 -8.49
N ARG A 50 0.27 22.17 -8.35
CA ARG A 50 1.49 21.36 -8.23
C ARG A 50 1.60 20.28 -9.30
N GLY A 51 0.59 20.11 -10.14
CA GLY A 51 0.61 19.12 -11.21
C GLY A 51 0.75 17.69 -10.72
N ILE A 52 0.22 17.36 -9.51
CA ILE A 52 0.29 16.00 -8.98
C ILE A 52 -0.66 15.08 -9.74
N SER A 53 -0.38 13.78 -9.68
CA SER A 53 -1.22 12.74 -10.27
C SER A 53 -1.77 11.79 -9.20
N LEU A 54 -3.06 11.44 -9.33
CA LEU A 54 -3.65 10.31 -8.62
C LEU A 54 -3.91 9.19 -9.63
N ILE A 55 -3.28 8.04 -9.43
CA ILE A 55 -3.26 6.92 -10.35
C ILE A 55 -3.98 5.74 -9.71
N GLY A 56 -5.08 5.28 -10.30
CA GLY A 56 -5.75 4.06 -9.88
C GLY A 56 -4.98 2.83 -10.30
N ILE A 57 -4.84 1.86 -9.40
CA ILE A 57 -4.18 0.58 -9.67
C ILE A 57 -5.23 -0.53 -9.54
N ASP A 58 -5.65 -1.05 -10.68
CA ASP A 58 -6.47 -2.27 -10.74
C ASP A 58 -5.56 -3.50 -10.76
N SER A 59 -5.13 -3.92 -9.57
CA SER A 59 -4.25 -5.08 -9.43
C SER A 59 -4.98 -6.41 -9.65
N ALA A 60 -6.30 -6.45 -9.53
CA ALA A 60 -7.08 -7.67 -9.71
C ALA A 60 -7.10 -8.09 -11.20
N GLU A 61 -7.43 -7.16 -12.08
CA GLU A 61 -7.58 -7.40 -13.53
C GLU A 61 -6.26 -7.22 -14.32
N SER A 62 -5.17 -6.88 -13.67
CA SER A 62 -3.86 -6.76 -14.33
C SER A 62 -3.44 -8.07 -14.99
N ASP A 63 -2.88 -8.00 -16.20
CA ASP A 63 -2.41 -9.15 -16.97
C ASP A 63 -1.38 -9.99 -16.21
N ILE A 64 -1.49 -11.31 -16.33
CA ILE A 64 -0.63 -12.24 -15.59
C ILE A 64 0.86 -12.12 -15.99
N ASN A 65 1.16 -11.78 -17.24
CA ASN A 65 2.55 -11.64 -17.67
C ASN A 65 3.14 -10.36 -17.09
N PHE A 66 2.37 -9.27 -17.04
CA PHE A 66 2.78 -8.06 -16.34
C PHE A 66 3.04 -8.32 -14.86
N LYS A 67 2.16 -9.07 -14.17
CA LYS A 67 2.38 -9.48 -12.78
C LYS A 67 3.69 -10.27 -12.62
N LYS A 68 3.99 -11.21 -13.53
CA LYS A 68 5.24 -11.98 -13.52
C LYS A 68 6.47 -11.10 -13.71
N GLU A 69 6.41 -10.11 -14.61
CA GLU A 69 7.51 -9.15 -14.79
C GLU A 69 7.80 -8.36 -13.51
N ILE A 70 6.75 -7.84 -12.85
CA ILE A 70 6.90 -7.13 -11.57
C ILE A 70 7.48 -8.05 -10.47
N TRP A 71 7.02 -9.30 -10.36
CA TRP A 71 7.59 -10.25 -9.40
C TRP A 71 9.05 -10.60 -9.70
N ASN A 72 9.42 -10.67 -10.97
CA ASN A 72 10.82 -10.87 -11.36
C ASN A 72 11.70 -9.68 -10.94
N LEU A 73 11.20 -8.45 -11.07
CA LEU A 73 11.91 -7.26 -10.59
C LEU A 73 12.11 -7.31 -9.06
N PHE A 74 11.08 -7.66 -8.29
CA PHE A 74 11.20 -7.83 -6.83
C PHE A 74 12.16 -8.95 -6.43
N SER A 75 12.28 -9.99 -7.23
CA SER A 75 13.22 -11.08 -6.97
C SER A 75 14.68 -10.76 -7.31
N ASN A 76 14.92 -9.68 -8.05
CA ASN A 76 16.23 -9.29 -8.57
C ASN A 76 16.57 -7.83 -8.24
N GLU A 77 16.27 -6.92 -9.18
CA GLU A 77 16.72 -5.52 -9.12
C GLU A 77 16.09 -4.73 -7.97
N TRP A 78 14.83 -5.04 -7.62
CA TRP A 78 14.05 -4.38 -6.56
C TRP A 78 14.00 -5.22 -5.29
N SER A 79 14.94 -6.13 -5.10
CA SER A 79 14.94 -7.00 -3.92
C SER A 79 15.03 -6.18 -2.63
N LEU A 80 14.17 -6.54 -1.68
CA LEU A 80 14.08 -5.90 -0.37
C LEU A 80 14.37 -6.94 0.71
N ASN A 81 15.11 -6.56 1.74
CA ASN A 81 15.17 -7.38 2.94
C ASN A 81 13.82 -7.23 3.69
N LEU A 82 13.06 -8.31 3.75
CA LEU A 82 11.74 -8.36 4.40
C LEU A 82 11.78 -9.03 5.77
N ASP A 83 12.93 -9.48 6.25
CA ASP A 83 13.05 -10.23 7.50
C ASP A 83 12.56 -9.42 8.71
N ASP A 84 12.90 -8.14 8.78
CA ASP A 84 12.48 -7.24 9.84
C ASP A 84 10.97 -6.92 9.83
N TYR A 85 10.30 -7.22 8.72
CA TYR A 85 8.87 -6.95 8.52
C TYR A 85 8.04 -8.23 8.46
N THR A 86 8.68 -9.40 8.63
CA THR A 86 8.01 -10.70 8.50
C THR A 86 8.04 -11.48 9.80
N LYS A 87 6.86 -11.84 10.30
CA LYS A 87 6.68 -12.74 11.44
C LYS A 87 6.18 -14.08 10.95
N ILE A 88 6.93 -15.14 11.19
CA ILE A 88 6.51 -16.50 10.86
C ILE A 88 5.80 -17.12 12.07
N ILE A 89 4.61 -17.67 11.86
CA ILE A 89 3.80 -18.33 12.89
C ILE A 89 3.31 -19.70 12.42
N SER A 90 2.83 -20.49 13.37
CA SER A 90 2.09 -21.74 13.09
C SER A 90 0.58 -21.48 12.98
N LEU A 91 -0.18 -22.44 12.43
CA LEU A 91 -1.64 -22.34 12.33
C LEU A 91 -2.33 -22.15 13.68
N LYS A 92 -1.80 -22.71 14.77
CA LYS A 92 -2.39 -22.59 16.12
C LYS A 92 -2.38 -21.16 16.67
N ASP A 93 -1.46 -20.32 16.18
CA ASP A 93 -1.27 -18.94 16.66
C ASP A 93 -2.07 -17.91 15.83
N ILE A 94 -2.83 -18.37 14.83
CA ILE A 94 -3.50 -17.48 13.86
C ILE A 94 -4.57 -16.60 14.51
N SER A 95 -5.30 -17.11 15.50
CA SER A 95 -6.38 -16.36 16.15
C SER A 95 -5.88 -15.08 16.83
N ASP A 96 -4.71 -15.14 17.46
CA ASP A 96 -4.12 -13.99 18.14
C ASP A 96 -3.67 -12.91 17.12
N GLU A 97 -3.12 -13.34 15.99
CA GLU A 97 -2.71 -12.41 14.93
C GLU A 97 -3.93 -11.78 14.23
N ILE A 98 -5.02 -12.54 14.02
CA ILE A 98 -6.29 -11.97 13.52
C ILE A 98 -6.81 -10.89 14.47
N ALA A 99 -6.80 -11.14 15.77
CA ALA A 99 -7.23 -10.15 16.76
C ALA A 99 -6.39 -8.86 16.66
N LYS A 100 -5.07 -8.96 16.50
CA LYS A 100 -4.18 -7.79 16.29
C LYS A 100 -4.51 -7.03 15.02
N ILE A 101 -4.76 -7.72 13.89
CA ILE A 101 -5.18 -7.07 12.64
C ILE A 101 -6.46 -6.28 12.84
N LEU A 102 -7.48 -6.88 13.44
CA LEU A 102 -8.78 -6.25 13.69
C LEU A 102 -8.68 -5.00 14.59
N HIS A 103 -7.69 -4.96 15.48
CA HIS A 103 -7.43 -3.81 16.34
C HIS A 103 -6.42 -2.81 15.75
N GLY A 104 -5.97 -3.01 14.50
CA GLY A 104 -4.99 -2.13 13.86
C GLY A 104 -3.60 -2.15 14.50
N GLN A 105 -3.26 -3.22 15.21
CA GLN A 105 -2.01 -3.37 15.97
C GLN A 105 -0.93 -4.15 15.23
N GLN A 106 -1.25 -4.69 14.05
CA GLN A 106 -0.28 -5.44 13.27
C GLN A 106 0.68 -4.50 12.55
N VAL A 107 1.98 -4.79 12.65
CA VAL A 107 3.05 -4.17 11.88
C VAL A 107 3.73 -5.24 11.02
N GLY A 108 3.96 -4.91 9.74
CA GLY A 108 4.59 -5.85 8.79
C GLY A 108 3.61 -6.92 8.27
N ARG A 109 4.14 -8.12 8.05
CA ARG A 109 3.40 -9.27 7.52
C ARG A 109 3.52 -10.49 8.42
N VAL A 110 2.43 -11.22 8.53
CA VAL A 110 2.41 -12.53 9.18
C VAL A 110 2.35 -13.61 8.11
N VAL A 111 3.31 -14.51 8.14
CA VAL A 111 3.39 -15.67 7.25
C VAL A 111 3.09 -16.91 8.06
N ILE A 112 2.14 -17.71 7.60
CA ILE A 112 1.75 -18.95 8.26
C ILE A 112 2.56 -20.09 7.64
N LYS A 113 3.37 -20.75 8.44
CA LYS A 113 4.08 -21.96 8.05
C LYS A 113 3.14 -23.17 8.19
N HIS A 114 2.91 -23.87 7.11
CA HIS A 114 2.16 -25.13 7.07
C HIS A 114 3.13 -26.32 7.25
N GLY A 115 2.80 -27.17 8.19
CA GLY A 115 3.63 -28.34 8.55
C GLY A 115 4.81 -27.96 9.47
N ASP A 116 5.30 -28.95 10.16
CA ASP A 116 6.53 -28.87 10.98
C ASP A 116 7.77 -28.98 10.12
#